data_4b37b48a6e883a85c8ffe61bc2ceb104
#
_entry.id   4b37b48a6e883a85c8ffe61bc2ceb104
#
_cell.length_a   1.000
_cell.length_b   1.000
_cell.length_c   1.000
_cell.angle_alpha   90.00
_cell.angle_beta   90.00
_cell.angle_gamma   90.00
#
_symmetry.space_group_name_H-M   'P 1'
#
loop_
_entity.id
_entity.type
_entity.pdbx_description
1 polymer ?
#
loop_
_entity_poly.entity_id
_entity_poly.type
_entity_poly.pdbx_seq_one_letter_code
_entity_poly.pdbx_strand_id
1 'polypeptide(L)'
;MKKQLLISFFALLSLVCINAENNRTIRISTDNIDLILQVGENGRLYQTYLGKKLLYERDVRDFPWNVYAASDGSVSKRGWEVYSGSGNEDFFEPALGISHSDGNLSTILYYVTSYNQPVEGGVETVIQLRDDQYPVDVILHYVAYPKENIIKTWSEIKHQERKPIILSTYASTMLYFNNSSYYLTEFSGDWAKEAHMSSQQLQFGKKVIDTKLGSRAAMHAYPFFEVGLDQPVNEHQGTVLMGTLGWTGNFRFTFEVDNVGNLRVIPAINPYASNYELKAGEVFSTPEFIFTLSYNGTGEGSRNFHEWAINYSLKDGQNNRMTLLNNWENTKFNFNEEILVKLMKEAKYLGVDMFLLDDGWFGNKYPRKNDRAGLGDWDVTQDKLPGGISALVKSAEKAGVKFGIWIEPEMVNPKSALFEKHPDWAIKLPNRETYYYRNQLVLDLSNPKVQDYVYNVVAGILEENPGVAFFKWDCNSPITNIYSPYWKEKQGQLYIEHVRGIYNVLKRIKKNY
;
A
#
# COMPACT_ATOMS: atom_id res chain seq x y z
N MET A 1 49.13 32.65 -31.89
CA MET A 1 49.46 32.01 -30.61
C MET A 1 48.42 32.38 -29.60
N LYS A 2 47.40 31.54 -29.40
CA LYS A 2 46.41 31.68 -28.30
C LYS A 2 46.51 30.41 -27.47
N LYS A 3 46.94 30.58 -26.21
CA LYS A 3 46.99 29.53 -25.20
C LYS A 3 45.56 29.28 -24.69
N GLN A 4 45.06 28.07 -24.87
CA GLN A 4 43.86 27.58 -24.21
C GLN A 4 44.23 27.14 -22.78
N LEU A 5 43.56 27.77 -21.80
CA LEU A 5 43.60 27.36 -20.41
C LEU A 5 42.60 26.22 -20.22
N LEU A 6 43.09 25.04 -19.91
CA LEU A 6 42.28 23.91 -19.44
C LEU A 6 42.00 24.12 -17.95
N ILE A 7 40.77 24.39 -17.58
CA ILE A 7 40.32 24.40 -16.18
C ILE A 7 39.84 22.99 -15.86
N SER A 8 40.63 22.24 -15.09
CA SER A 8 40.26 20.95 -14.54
C SER A 8 39.35 21.16 -13.33
N PHE A 9 38.09 20.79 -13.46
CA PHE A 9 37.15 20.72 -12.36
C PHE A 9 37.43 19.44 -11.56
N PHE A 10 38.16 19.55 -10.46
CA PHE A 10 38.27 18.50 -9.46
C PHE A 10 37.00 18.53 -8.61
N ALA A 11 36.10 17.57 -8.85
CA ALA A 11 35.00 17.30 -7.95
C ALA A 11 35.59 16.70 -6.67
N LEU A 12 35.58 17.46 -5.58
CA LEU A 12 35.80 16.95 -4.23
C LEU A 12 34.62 16.03 -3.87
N LEU A 13 34.80 14.74 -4.08
CA LEU A 13 34.01 13.75 -3.36
C LEU A 13 34.49 13.79 -1.90
N SER A 14 33.75 14.47 -1.04
CA SER A 14 33.87 14.30 0.39
C SER A 14 33.46 12.87 0.73
N LEU A 15 34.44 11.97 0.86
CA LEU A 15 34.27 10.71 1.57
C LEU A 15 33.90 11.08 3.02
N VAL A 16 32.64 11.04 3.34
CA VAL A 16 32.19 10.90 4.72
C VAL A 16 32.63 9.48 5.11
N CYS A 17 33.78 9.37 5.79
CA CYS A 17 34.14 8.17 6.53
C CYS A 17 33.07 8.01 7.61
N ILE A 18 32.03 7.23 7.33
CA ILE A 18 31.15 6.69 8.34
C ILE A 18 32.03 5.74 9.14
N ASN A 19 32.44 6.14 10.34
CA ASN A 19 32.98 5.22 11.34
C ASN A 19 31.88 4.16 11.56
N ALA A 20 32.05 3.01 10.93
CA ALA A 20 31.32 1.80 11.30
C ALA A 20 31.91 1.35 12.65
N GLU A 21 31.55 2.03 13.75
CA GLU A 21 31.54 1.38 15.04
C GLU A 21 30.67 0.13 14.86
N ASN A 22 31.17 -1.01 15.35
CA ASN A 22 30.42 -2.25 15.49
C ASN A 22 29.27 -2.02 16.50
N ASN A 23 28.31 -1.19 16.12
CA ASN A 23 27.18 -0.84 16.96
C ASN A 23 26.20 -2.01 16.86
N ARG A 24 26.31 -2.93 17.83
CA ARG A 24 25.41 -4.10 17.92
C ARG A 24 23.98 -3.73 18.26
N THR A 25 23.70 -2.46 18.56
CA THR A 25 22.39 -1.94 18.95
C THR A 25 21.94 -0.85 18.00
N ILE A 26 20.76 -0.99 17.43
CA ILE A 26 20.12 -0.04 16.53
C ILE A 26 18.86 0.48 17.22
N ARG A 27 18.75 1.80 17.35
CA ARG A 27 17.61 2.47 18.00
C ARG A 27 16.82 3.26 16.98
N ILE A 28 15.52 2.98 16.88
CA ILE A 28 14.55 3.68 16.06
C ILE A 28 13.56 4.35 17.01
N SER A 29 13.57 5.69 17.07
CA SER A 29 12.89 6.45 18.12
C SER A 29 11.92 7.47 17.58
N THR A 30 10.75 7.56 18.22
CA THR A 30 9.90 8.75 18.20
C THR A 30 10.04 9.55 19.49
N ASP A 31 9.17 10.54 19.72
CA ASP A 31 9.15 11.24 21.01
C ASP A 31 8.58 10.37 22.15
N ASN A 32 7.77 9.35 21.84
CA ASN A 32 7.04 8.55 22.82
C ASN A 32 7.45 7.07 22.87
N ILE A 33 7.98 6.49 21.77
CA ILE A 33 8.31 5.07 21.68
C ILE A 33 9.73 4.84 21.16
N ASP A 34 10.28 3.70 21.54
CA ASP A 34 11.51 3.14 21.00
C ASP A 34 11.27 1.72 20.47
N LEU A 35 11.82 1.46 19.29
CA LEU A 35 12.08 0.14 18.77
C LEU A 35 13.59 -0.11 18.82
N ILE A 36 14.02 -1.10 19.61
CA ILE A 36 15.44 -1.47 19.77
C ILE A 36 15.69 -2.79 19.08
N LEU A 37 16.69 -2.78 18.21
CA LEU A 37 17.17 -3.97 17.52
C LEU A 37 18.62 -4.25 17.92
N GLN A 38 18.97 -5.51 18.08
CA GLN A 38 20.36 -5.91 18.43
C GLN A 38 20.85 -7.03 17.55
N VAL A 39 22.14 -6.93 17.17
CA VAL A 39 22.85 -7.99 16.45
C VAL A 39 23.34 -9.02 17.46
N GLY A 40 22.88 -10.25 17.30
CA GLY A 40 23.26 -11.38 18.14
C GLY A 40 24.70 -11.84 17.92
N GLU A 41 25.20 -12.66 18.85
CA GLU A 41 26.53 -13.30 18.70
C GLU A 41 26.61 -14.19 17.46
N ASN A 42 25.47 -14.73 17.02
CA ASN A 42 25.35 -15.51 15.78
C ASN A 42 25.25 -14.64 14.53
N GLY A 43 25.36 -13.31 14.62
CA GLY A 43 25.30 -12.36 13.51
C GLY A 43 23.90 -12.07 12.98
N ARG A 44 22.84 -12.63 13.56
CA ARG A 44 21.44 -12.36 13.17
C ARG A 44 20.90 -11.13 13.90
N LEU A 45 19.87 -10.49 13.36
CA LEU A 45 19.27 -9.27 13.91
C LEU A 45 17.97 -9.60 14.65
N TYR A 46 17.82 -9.09 15.87
CA TYR A 46 16.70 -9.38 16.76
C TYR A 46 16.03 -8.10 17.27
N GLN A 47 14.70 -8.13 17.41
CA GLN A 47 13.97 -7.13 18.18
C GLN A 47 14.12 -7.45 19.66
N THR A 48 14.66 -6.51 20.44
CA THR A 48 14.81 -6.67 21.89
C THR A 48 13.83 -5.83 22.69
N TYR A 49 13.31 -4.76 22.09
CA TYR A 49 12.33 -3.90 22.73
C TYR A 49 11.44 -3.20 21.70
N LEU A 50 10.16 -3.08 21.99
CA LEU A 50 9.23 -2.14 21.37
C LEU A 50 8.28 -1.63 22.48
N GLY A 51 8.40 -0.36 22.83
CA GLY A 51 7.67 0.16 23.98
C GLY A 51 7.89 1.66 24.20
N LYS A 52 7.59 2.13 25.40
CA LYS A 52 7.82 3.53 25.79
C LYS A 52 9.27 3.93 25.59
N LYS A 53 9.46 5.19 25.20
CA LYS A 53 10.81 5.74 25.02
C LYS A 53 11.67 5.54 26.27
N LEU A 54 12.84 4.95 26.10
CA LEU A 54 13.82 4.73 27.15
C LEU A 54 14.60 6.02 27.42
N LEU A 55 14.66 6.41 28.69
CA LEU A 55 15.25 7.69 29.09
C LEU A 55 16.77 7.67 29.16
N TYR A 56 17.36 6.51 29.44
CA TYR A 56 18.81 6.38 29.67
C TYR A 56 19.45 5.47 28.63
N GLU A 57 20.58 5.89 28.07
CA GLU A 57 21.35 5.09 27.10
C GLU A 57 21.82 3.73 27.63
N ARG A 58 22.07 3.61 28.95
CA ARG A 58 22.38 2.32 29.60
C ARG A 58 21.24 1.32 29.41
N ASP A 59 19.98 1.76 29.53
CA ASP A 59 18.82 0.88 29.43
C ASP A 59 18.63 0.35 27.99
N VAL A 60 19.12 1.10 26.99
CA VAL A 60 19.13 0.65 25.60
C VAL A 60 20.18 -0.43 25.34
N ARG A 61 21.36 -0.33 25.97
CA ARG A 61 22.48 -1.25 25.76
C ARG A 61 22.37 -2.53 26.59
N ASP A 62 21.83 -2.41 27.79
CA ASP A 62 21.80 -3.49 28.78
C ASP A 62 20.50 -4.28 28.74
N PHE A 63 19.73 -4.19 27.65
CA PHE A 63 18.50 -4.95 27.51
C PHE A 63 18.81 -6.45 27.56
N PRO A 64 18.30 -7.20 28.54
CA PRO A 64 18.65 -8.60 28.69
C PRO A 64 18.00 -9.41 27.57
N TRP A 65 18.77 -9.85 26.62
CA TRP A 65 18.32 -10.80 25.66
C TRP A 65 19.26 -12.02 25.65
N ASN A 66 18.69 -13.18 25.64
CA ASN A 66 19.41 -14.43 25.58
C ASN A 66 18.90 -15.21 24.38
N VAL A 67 19.64 -15.13 23.27
CA VAL A 67 19.41 -16.06 22.16
C VAL A 67 20.28 -17.28 22.41
N TYR A 68 19.67 -18.36 22.84
CA TYR A 68 20.34 -19.64 22.93
C TYR A 68 19.93 -20.51 21.74
N ALA A 69 20.91 -21.09 21.08
CA ALA A 69 20.66 -22.30 20.32
C ALA A 69 20.19 -23.36 21.32
N ALA A 70 18.89 -23.56 21.39
CA ALA A 70 18.32 -24.51 22.35
C ALA A 70 18.63 -25.93 21.88
N SER A 71 19.64 -26.55 22.45
CA SER A 71 19.96 -27.96 22.21
C SER A 71 18.84 -28.93 22.63
N ASP A 72 17.90 -28.45 23.46
CA ASP A 72 16.72 -29.19 23.93
C ASP A 72 15.47 -28.97 23.04
N GLY A 73 15.60 -28.22 21.93
CA GLY A 73 14.47 -27.87 21.07
C GLY A 73 13.52 -26.83 21.63
N SER A 74 13.85 -26.20 22.76
CA SER A 74 12.98 -25.19 23.37
C SER A 74 12.85 -23.93 22.54
N VAL A 75 11.66 -23.64 22.05
CA VAL A 75 11.33 -22.47 21.22
C VAL A 75 11.37 -21.18 22.04
N SER A 76 11.08 -21.24 23.33
CA SER A 76 11.05 -20.08 24.24
C SER A 76 12.41 -19.36 24.40
N LYS A 77 13.50 -20.03 24.04
CA LYS A 77 14.85 -19.48 24.11
C LYS A 77 15.34 -18.89 22.77
N ARG A 78 14.52 -18.95 21.72
CA ARG A 78 14.85 -18.34 20.43
C ARG A 78 14.52 -16.87 20.47
N GLY A 79 15.40 -16.04 19.97
CA GLY A 79 15.17 -14.60 19.87
C GLY A 79 14.08 -14.25 18.86
N TRP A 80 13.64 -13.03 18.90
CA TRP A 80 12.65 -12.45 17.97
C TRP A 80 13.38 -11.86 16.77
N GLU A 81 13.66 -12.70 15.80
CA GLU A 81 14.35 -12.29 14.58
C GLU A 81 13.52 -11.25 13.81
N VAL A 82 14.13 -10.10 13.49
CA VAL A 82 13.44 -8.94 12.91
C VAL A 82 12.82 -9.24 11.54
N TYR A 83 13.44 -10.15 10.78
CA TYR A 83 12.99 -10.55 9.45
C TYR A 83 13.47 -11.97 9.16
N SER A 84 12.68 -12.94 9.55
CA SER A 84 13.06 -14.35 9.42
C SER A 84 12.84 -14.89 8.01
N GLY A 85 13.79 -15.67 7.51
CA GLY A 85 13.63 -16.50 6.32
C GLY A 85 12.97 -17.84 6.64
N SER A 86 12.42 -18.51 5.62
CA SER A 86 11.87 -19.86 5.72
C SER A 86 12.94 -20.94 5.62
N GLY A 87 12.58 -22.17 6.01
CA GLY A 87 13.34 -23.39 5.73
C GLY A 87 14.47 -23.69 6.71
N ASN A 88 14.67 -22.86 7.73
CA ASN A 88 15.66 -23.10 8.78
C ASN A 88 15.16 -22.58 10.13
N GLU A 89 14.91 -23.49 11.06
CA GLU A 89 14.45 -23.15 12.42
C GLU A 89 13.08 -22.42 12.44
N ASP A 90 12.29 -22.48 11.38
CA ASP A 90 11.00 -21.82 11.26
C ASP A 90 9.87 -22.66 11.88
N PHE A 91 9.74 -22.57 13.18
CA PHE A 91 8.59 -23.18 13.88
C PHE A 91 7.31 -22.34 13.74
N PHE A 92 7.43 -21.14 13.22
CA PHE A 92 6.39 -20.11 13.15
C PHE A 92 6.39 -19.43 11.77
N GLU A 93 5.43 -18.56 11.52
CA GLU A 93 5.30 -17.87 10.24
C GLU A 93 6.53 -17.00 9.92
N PRO A 94 7.23 -17.23 8.78
CA PRO A 94 8.38 -16.43 8.39
C PRO A 94 7.95 -15.10 7.73
N ALA A 95 8.87 -14.12 7.71
CA ALA A 95 8.70 -12.89 6.93
C ALA A 95 8.97 -13.10 5.44
N LEU A 96 9.89 -14.01 5.10
CA LEU A 96 10.39 -14.22 3.75
C LEU A 96 10.43 -15.70 3.39
N GLY A 97 9.80 -16.05 2.27
CA GLY A 97 9.88 -17.36 1.66
C GLY A 97 10.46 -17.25 0.25
N ILE A 98 11.58 -17.91 0.01
CA ILE A 98 12.26 -17.95 -1.28
C ILE A 98 12.38 -19.41 -1.75
N SER A 99 12.06 -19.66 -3.02
CA SER A 99 12.57 -20.80 -3.74
C SER A 99 13.77 -20.33 -4.57
N HIS A 100 14.97 -20.69 -4.13
CA HIS A 100 16.22 -20.35 -4.80
C HIS A 100 16.34 -20.99 -6.17
N SER A 101 17.27 -20.51 -6.98
CA SER A 101 17.41 -20.94 -8.39
C SER A 101 17.79 -22.41 -8.57
N ASP A 102 18.25 -23.08 -7.52
CA ASP A 102 18.54 -24.53 -7.43
C ASP A 102 17.41 -25.35 -6.83
N GLY A 103 16.31 -24.70 -6.38
CA GLY A 103 15.15 -25.33 -5.74
C GLY A 103 15.22 -25.41 -4.22
N ASN A 104 16.30 -24.94 -3.57
CA ASN A 104 16.38 -24.85 -2.10
C ASN A 104 15.37 -23.81 -1.58
N LEU A 105 14.78 -24.07 -0.40
CA LEU A 105 13.78 -23.22 0.22
C LEU A 105 14.30 -22.51 1.48
N SER A 106 15.55 -22.75 1.88
CA SER A 106 16.10 -22.16 3.10
C SER A 106 16.78 -20.83 2.83
N THR A 107 16.48 -19.84 3.66
CA THR A 107 17.08 -18.51 3.65
C THR A 107 17.43 -18.11 5.08
N ILE A 108 18.69 -17.77 5.34
CA ILE A 108 19.15 -17.32 6.65
C ILE A 108 19.82 -15.96 6.48
N LEU A 109 19.28 -14.93 7.15
CA LEU A 109 19.73 -13.56 6.98
C LEU A 109 20.64 -13.11 8.13
N TYR A 110 21.83 -12.65 7.79
CA TYR A 110 22.81 -12.09 8.71
C TYR A 110 22.92 -10.58 8.54
N TYR A 111 23.13 -9.88 9.63
CA TYR A 111 23.38 -8.44 9.63
C TYR A 111 24.68 -8.10 8.90
N VAL A 112 24.61 -7.11 8.01
CA VAL A 112 25.79 -6.61 7.28
C VAL A 112 26.16 -5.21 7.77
N THR A 113 25.23 -4.28 7.73
CA THR A 113 25.44 -2.87 8.09
C THR A 113 24.14 -2.16 8.36
N SER A 114 24.23 -1.01 9.03
CA SER A 114 23.10 -0.08 9.17
C SER A 114 23.60 1.36 9.19
N TYR A 115 22.75 2.29 8.78
CA TYR A 115 23.01 3.73 8.84
C TYR A 115 21.70 4.50 8.99
N ASN A 116 21.83 5.72 9.47
CA ASN A 116 20.72 6.66 9.57
C ASN A 116 20.90 7.79 8.57
N GLN A 117 19.79 8.26 8.00
CA GLN A 117 19.76 9.45 7.15
C GLN A 117 18.53 10.31 7.46
N PRO A 118 18.68 11.66 7.42
CA PRO A 118 17.54 12.55 7.60
C PRO A 118 16.58 12.44 6.42
N VAL A 119 15.29 12.47 6.73
CA VAL A 119 14.20 12.58 5.75
C VAL A 119 13.25 13.67 6.18
N GLU A 120 12.32 14.07 5.31
CA GLU A 120 11.33 15.07 5.67
C GLU A 120 10.53 14.62 6.90
N GLY A 121 10.60 15.42 7.96
CA GLY A 121 9.90 15.18 9.23
C GLY A 121 10.47 14.11 10.14
N GLY A 122 11.56 13.43 9.75
CA GLY A 122 12.05 12.31 10.54
C GLY A 122 13.45 11.82 10.22
N VAL A 123 13.73 10.61 10.67
CA VAL A 123 14.99 9.91 10.42
C VAL A 123 14.69 8.53 9.85
N GLU A 124 15.34 8.20 8.75
CA GLU A 124 15.32 6.85 8.18
C GLU A 124 16.51 6.05 8.69
N THR A 125 16.24 4.88 9.24
CA THR A 125 17.23 3.85 9.56
C THR A 125 17.17 2.78 8.48
N VAL A 126 18.28 2.55 7.79
CA VAL A 126 18.44 1.53 6.76
C VAL A 126 19.31 0.42 7.29
N ILE A 127 18.87 -0.84 7.16
CA ILE A 127 19.58 -2.01 7.65
C ILE A 127 19.72 -3.02 6.52
N GLN A 128 20.93 -3.45 6.23
CA GLN A 128 21.19 -4.50 5.24
C GLN A 128 21.39 -5.83 5.93
N LEU A 129 20.63 -6.82 5.50
CA LEU A 129 20.79 -8.22 5.83
C LEU A 129 21.20 -8.99 4.58
N ARG A 130 21.93 -10.10 4.74
CA ARG A 130 22.40 -10.95 3.62
C ARG A 130 22.37 -12.41 4.02
N ASP A 131 21.96 -13.26 3.09
CA ASP A 131 22.15 -14.71 3.19
C ASP A 131 23.63 -15.06 2.93
N ASP A 132 24.20 -16.00 3.70
CA ASP A 132 25.59 -16.37 3.60
C ASP A 132 25.89 -17.44 2.53
N GLN A 133 24.87 -18.13 2.05
CA GLN A 133 24.97 -19.19 1.04
C GLN A 133 24.48 -18.73 -0.34
N TYR A 134 23.49 -17.85 -0.37
CA TYR A 134 22.91 -17.32 -1.59
C TYR A 134 23.16 -15.82 -1.71
N PRO A 135 23.42 -15.28 -2.92
CA PRO A 135 23.64 -13.84 -3.10
C PRO A 135 22.29 -13.08 -3.04
N VAL A 136 21.63 -13.17 -1.89
CA VAL A 136 20.35 -12.52 -1.57
C VAL A 136 20.58 -11.46 -0.51
N ASP A 137 20.16 -10.24 -0.78
CA ASP A 137 20.14 -9.13 0.18
C ASP A 137 18.70 -8.75 0.51
N VAL A 138 18.44 -8.46 1.78
CA VAL A 138 17.22 -7.81 2.25
C VAL A 138 17.61 -6.49 2.90
N ILE A 139 16.99 -5.41 2.44
CA ILE A 139 17.19 -4.07 3.01
C ILE A 139 15.92 -3.73 3.80
N LEU A 140 16.06 -3.50 5.08
CA LEU A 140 14.97 -3.05 5.95
C LEU A 140 15.04 -1.54 6.11
N HIS A 141 13.91 -0.89 5.95
CA HIS A 141 13.76 0.56 6.07
C HIS A 141 12.81 0.88 7.22
N TYR A 142 13.22 1.79 8.08
CA TYR A 142 12.40 2.32 9.18
C TYR A 142 12.50 3.84 9.19
N VAL A 143 11.39 4.52 8.95
CA VAL A 143 11.29 5.98 9.06
C VAL A 143 10.52 6.31 10.33
N ALA A 144 11.21 6.89 11.30
CA ALA A 144 10.58 7.41 12.51
C ALA A 144 10.20 8.88 12.34
N TYR A 145 8.93 9.20 12.60
CA TYR A 145 8.38 10.56 12.67
C TYR A 145 8.17 10.91 14.15
N PRO A 146 9.14 11.63 14.77
CA PRO A 146 9.17 11.82 16.21
C PRO A 146 7.91 12.46 16.77
N LYS A 147 7.47 13.57 16.18
CA LYS A 147 6.36 14.38 16.67
C LYS A 147 5.01 13.69 16.55
N GLU A 148 4.79 13.03 15.42
CA GLU A 148 3.54 12.33 15.11
C GLU A 148 3.47 10.94 15.78
N ASN A 149 4.56 10.49 16.41
CA ASN A 149 4.68 9.17 17.02
C ASN A 149 4.34 8.03 16.04
N ILE A 150 4.83 8.13 14.82
CA ILE A 150 4.64 7.15 13.75
C ILE A 150 5.98 6.52 13.37
N ILE A 151 5.97 5.22 13.13
CA ILE A 151 7.07 4.52 12.44
C ILE A 151 6.48 3.92 11.15
N LYS A 152 7.14 4.21 10.04
CA LYS A 152 6.87 3.64 8.73
C LYS A 152 8.00 2.67 8.36
N THR A 153 7.66 1.47 7.88
CA THR A 153 8.66 0.44 7.58
C THR A 153 8.30 -0.37 6.34
N TRP A 154 9.30 -0.78 5.58
CA TRP A 154 9.18 -1.68 4.44
C TRP A 154 10.49 -2.43 4.22
N SER A 155 10.47 -3.42 3.34
CA SER A 155 11.65 -4.18 2.98
C SER A 155 11.86 -4.19 1.46
N GLU A 156 13.13 -4.28 1.05
CA GLU A 156 13.54 -4.51 -0.33
C GLU A 156 14.31 -5.83 -0.42
N ILE A 157 13.94 -6.67 -1.37
CA ILE A 157 14.55 -7.98 -1.62
C ILE A 157 15.23 -7.92 -2.98
N LYS A 158 16.51 -8.27 -3.03
CA LYS A 158 17.29 -8.36 -4.28
C LYS A 158 18.20 -9.57 -4.26
N HIS A 159 18.55 -10.08 -5.45
CA HIS A 159 19.48 -11.19 -5.56
C HIS A 159 20.37 -11.09 -6.80
N GLN A 160 21.43 -11.89 -6.81
CA GLN A 160 22.38 -12.04 -7.92
C GLN A 160 22.59 -13.52 -8.30
N GLU A 161 21.61 -14.38 -8.05
CA GLU A 161 21.65 -15.76 -8.48
C GLU A 161 21.60 -15.86 -10.01
N ARG A 162 22.10 -16.95 -10.58
CA ARG A 162 22.22 -17.12 -12.03
C ARG A 162 20.90 -17.21 -12.78
N LYS A 163 19.83 -17.64 -12.09
CA LYS A 163 18.47 -17.76 -12.64
C LYS A 163 17.51 -16.98 -11.73
N PRO A 164 16.30 -16.66 -12.19
CA PRO A 164 15.27 -16.08 -11.34
C PRO A 164 14.98 -16.95 -10.10
N ILE A 165 14.62 -16.29 -9.01
CA ILE A 165 14.08 -16.91 -7.79
C ILE A 165 12.58 -16.69 -7.72
N ILE A 166 11.88 -17.48 -6.88
CA ILE A 166 10.45 -17.29 -6.63
C ILE A 166 10.26 -16.83 -5.19
N LEU A 167 9.63 -15.69 -5.04
CA LEU A 167 9.18 -15.19 -3.74
C LEU A 167 7.77 -15.74 -3.47
N SER A 168 7.61 -16.50 -2.39
CA SER A 168 6.34 -17.10 -1.97
C SER A 168 5.72 -16.40 -0.74
N THR A 169 6.54 -15.68 0.03
CA THR A 169 6.14 -14.84 1.17
C THR A 169 7.10 -13.65 1.23
N TYR A 170 6.58 -12.46 1.50
CA TYR A 170 7.34 -11.20 1.50
C TYR A 170 6.62 -10.17 2.37
N ALA A 171 6.96 -10.16 3.65
CA ALA A 171 6.41 -9.23 4.62
C ALA A 171 7.06 -7.84 4.52
N SER A 172 6.32 -6.81 4.89
CA SER A 172 6.89 -5.46 5.04
C SER A 172 7.79 -5.37 6.26
N THR A 173 7.43 -6.07 7.34
CA THR A 173 8.17 -6.15 8.60
C THR A 173 7.62 -7.29 9.47
N MET A 174 8.27 -7.54 10.60
CA MET A 174 7.76 -8.35 11.72
C MET A 174 7.88 -7.54 13.00
N LEU A 175 6.84 -7.54 13.84
CA LEU A 175 6.87 -6.95 15.17
C LEU A 175 6.52 -8.01 16.20
N TYR A 176 7.14 -7.93 17.38
CA TYR A 176 6.96 -8.87 18.46
C TYR A 176 6.51 -8.17 19.75
N PHE A 177 5.63 -8.84 20.49
CA PHE A 177 5.13 -8.39 21.78
C PHE A 177 5.11 -9.54 22.78
N ASN A 178 5.46 -9.23 24.04
CA ASN A 178 5.37 -10.16 25.17
C ASN A 178 4.50 -9.53 26.25
N ASN A 179 3.20 -9.58 26.02
CA ASN A 179 2.20 -9.08 26.94
C ASN A 179 1.34 -10.22 27.47
N SER A 180 0.60 -10.01 28.54
CA SER A 180 -0.23 -11.05 29.18
C SER A 180 -1.41 -11.50 28.33
N SER A 181 -1.91 -10.60 27.46
CA SER A 181 -3.01 -10.87 26.54
C SER A 181 -3.06 -9.83 25.40
N TYR A 182 -3.77 -10.18 24.34
CA TYR A 182 -3.90 -9.36 23.11
C TYR A 182 -5.35 -9.31 22.67
N TYR A 183 -5.83 -8.12 22.35
CA TYR A 183 -7.21 -7.88 21.91
C TYR A 183 -7.20 -7.23 20.52
N LEU A 184 -7.46 -8.05 19.51
CA LEU A 184 -7.48 -7.60 18.12
C LEU A 184 -8.84 -6.99 17.78
N THR A 185 -8.81 -5.76 17.26
CA THR A 185 -9.94 -5.09 16.61
C THR A 185 -9.68 -5.05 15.11
N GLU A 186 -10.63 -5.55 14.35
CA GLU A 186 -10.65 -5.58 12.89
C GLU A 186 -11.89 -4.87 12.33
N PHE A 187 -11.78 -4.42 11.08
CA PHE A 187 -12.83 -3.69 10.39
C PHE A 187 -13.25 -4.47 9.16
N SER A 188 -14.52 -4.78 9.08
CA SER A 188 -15.13 -5.48 7.95
C SER A 188 -16.17 -4.62 7.26
N GLY A 189 -16.57 -4.98 6.05
CA GLY A 189 -17.56 -4.20 5.35
C GLY A 189 -18.15 -4.87 4.12
N ASP A 190 -19.08 -4.13 3.55
CA ASP A 190 -19.70 -4.35 2.26
C ASP A 190 -20.35 -3.03 1.84
N TRP A 191 -20.99 -2.98 0.66
CA TRP A 191 -21.73 -1.81 0.21
C TRP A 191 -22.83 -1.43 1.22
N ALA A 192 -22.86 -0.15 1.60
CA ALA A 192 -23.72 0.43 2.64
C ALA A 192 -23.58 -0.24 4.03
N LYS A 193 -22.44 -0.90 4.29
CA LYS A 193 -22.08 -1.53 5.56
C LYS A 193 -20.57 -1.42 5.79
N GLU A 194 -20.01 -0.24 5.56
CA GLU A 194 -18.58 0.00 5.63
C GLU A 194 -18.10 0.09 7.08
N ALA A 195 -16.87 -0.39 7.30
CA ALA A 195 -16.10 -0.26 8.54
C ALA A 195 -16.80 -0.76 9.83
N HIS A 196 -17.50 -1.91 9.75
CA HIS A 196 -18.00 -2.56 10.94
C HIS A 196 -16.84 -3.07 11.80
N MET A 197 -16.75 -2.53 12.99
CA MET A 197 -15.73 -2.86 13.97
C MET A 197 -16.09 -4.12 14.75
N SER A 198 -15.16 -5.05 14.89
CA SER A 198 -15.27 -6.22 15.77
C SER A 198 -13.98 -6.47 16.52
N SER A 199 -14.09 -6.88 17.79
CA SER A 199 -12.94 -7.14 18.64
C SER A 199 -12.99 -8.54 19.22
N GLN A 200 -11.81 -9.19 19.34
CA GLN A 200 -11.66 -10.51 19.92
C GLN A 200 -10.31 -10.64 20.66
N GLN A 201 -10.27 -11.43 21.71
CA GLN A 201 -9.01 -11.81 22.34
C GLN A 201 -8.31 -12.86 21.47
N LEU A 202 -7.03 -12.63 21.18
CA LEU A 202 -6.20 -13.59 20.48
C LEU A 202 -5.82 -14.75 21.42
N GLN A 203 -5.84 -15.95 20.87
CA GLN A 203 -5.46 -17.18 21.55
C GLN A 203 -4.26 -17.80 20.83
N PHE A 204 -3.65 -18.82 21.44
CA PHE A 204 -2.61 -19.60 20.80
C PHE A 204 -2.99 -20.01 19.36
N GLY A 205 -2.08 -19.79 18.43
CA GLY A 205 -2.27 -20.02 16.99
C GLY A 205 -2.33 -18.74 16.18
N LYS A 206 -2.94 -18.81 15.01
CA LYS A 206 -2.97 -17.71 14.03
C LYS A 206 -4.36 -17.13 13.81
N LYS A 207 -4.48 -15.81 13.87
CA LYS A 207 -5.58 -15.06 13.27
C LYS A 207 -5.03 -14.29 12.06
N VAL A 208 -5.76 -14.32 10.97
CA VAL A 208 -5.39 -13.62 9.72
C VAL A 208 -6.51 -12.68 9.32
N ILE A 209 -6.14 -11.45 8.93
CA ILE A 209 -7.00 -10.50 8.23
C ILE A 209 -6.42 -10.37 6.82
N ASP A 210 -7.16 -10.80 5.80
CA ASP A 210 -6.66 -10.74 4.44
C ASP A 210 -7.76 -10.51 3.39
N THR A 211 -7.32 -10.23 2.16
CA THR A 211 -8.18 -10.13 0.98
C THR A 211 -7.46 -10.65 -0.26
N LYS A 212 -8.26 -11.14 -1.22
CA LYS A 212 -7.80 -11.66 -2.51
C LYS A 212 -8.60 -11.13 -3.71
N LEU A 213 -9.23 -9.98 -3.55
CA LEU A 213 -10.15 -9.39 -4.54
C LEU A 213 -9.46 -8.62 -5.66
N GLY A 214 -8.14 -8.36 -5.52
CA GLY A 214 -7.36 -7.62 -6.51
C GLY A 214 -7.66 -6.12 -6.49
N SER A 215 -8.27 -5.60 -7.55
CA SER A 215 -8.50 -4.16 -7.73
C SER A 215 -9.41 -3.52 -6.68
N ARG A 216 -10.41 -4.25 -6.16
CA ARG A 216 -11.29 -3.78 -5.09
C ARG A 216 -10.97 -4.48 -3.76
N ALA A 217 -9.71 -4.43 -3.37
CA ALA A 217 -9.20 -5.24 -2.28
C ALA A 217 -9.86 -4.95 -0.93
N ALA A 218 -10.15 -3.70 -0.60
CA ALA A 218 -10.73 -3.32 0.68
C ALA A 218 -12.27 -3.49 0.77
N MET A 219 -12.90 -4.25 -0.13
CA MET A 219 -14.37 -4.38 -0.15
C MET A 219 -14.95 -5.01 1.12
N HIS A 220 -14.32 -6.07 1.63
CA HIS A 220 -14.84 -6.85 2.76
C HIS A 220 -13.96 -6.81 4.00
N ALA A 221 -12.67 -6.45 3.87
CA ALA A 221 -11.71 -6.30 4.95
C ALA A 221 -10.84 -5.07 4.70
N TYR A 222 -10.53 -4.33 5.75
CA TYR A 222 -9.74 -3.11 5.62
C TYR A 222 -8.28 -3.37 5.97
N PRO A 223 -7.31 -2.74 5.28
CA PRO A 223 -5.88 -2.88 5.58
C PRO A 223 -5.48 -2.07 6.84
N PHE A 224 -6.25 -2.18 7.89
CA PHE A 224 -6.07 -1.49 9.16
C PHE A 224 -6.51 -2.38 10.33
N PHE A 225 -5.81 -2.30 11.45
CA PHE A 225 -6.13 -3.03 12.67
C PHE A 225 -5.70 -2.26 13.93
N GLU A 226 -6.23 -2.69 15.07
CA GLU A 226 -5.82 -2.27 16.41
C GLU A 226 -5.57 -3.51 17.26
N VAL A 227 -4.49 -3.52 18.06
CA VAL A 227 -4.21 -4.58 19.04
C VAL A 227 -4.03 -3.94 20.39
N GLY A 228 -5.02 -4.13 21.27
CA GLY A 228 -4.91 -3.80 22.69
C GLY A 228 -3.96 -4.76 23.39
N LEU A 229 -3.01 -4.23 24.16
CA LEU A 229 -2.01 -4.98 24.91
C LEU A 229 -2.42 -5.05 26.38
N ASP A 230 -2.39 -6.28 26.95
CA ASP A 230 -2.75 -6.64 28.32
C ASP A 230 -4.24 -6.54 28.68
N GLN A 231 -4.99 -5.65 28.05
CA GLN A 231 -6.42 -5.45 28.32
C GLN A 231 -7.15 -4.89 27.09
N PRO A 232 -8.48 -5.01 27.02
CA PRO A 232 -9.28 -4.29 26.04
C PRO A 232 -9.02 -2.78 26.12
N VAL A 233 -8.98 -2.13 24.95
CA VAL A 233 -8.75 -0.69 24.85
C VAL A 233 -10.02 0.06 24.49
N ASN A 234 -10.05 1.36 24.81
CA ASN A 234 -11.07 2.28 24.35
C ASN A 234 -10.42 3.58 23.85
N GLU A 235 -11.22 4.57 23.49
CA GLU A 235 -10.71 5.82 22.93
C GLU A 235 -9.72 6.56 23.84
N HIS A 236 -9.88 6.45 25.17
CA HIS A 236 -9.15 7.27 26.15
C HIS A 236 -8.16 6.48 27.01
N GLN A 237 -8.19 5.15 26.97
CA GLN A 237 -7.42 4.31 27.90
C GLN A 237 -6.91 3.03 27.23
N GLY A 238 -5.75 2.58 27.69
CA GLY A 238 -5.10 1.34 27.32
C GLY A 238 -3.93 1.54 26.37
N THR A 239 -3.08 0.53 26.33
CA THR A 239 -1.96 0.47 25.38
C THR A 239 -2.43 -0.22 24.12
N VAL A 240 -2.25 0.43 22.97
CA VAL A 240 -2.70 -0.11 21.67
C VAL A 240 -1.65 0.07 20.59
N LEU A 241 -1.35 -1.02 19.89
CA LEU A 241 -0.71 -1.00 18.59
C LEU A 241 -1.78 -0.75 17.52
N MET A 242 -1.63 0.28 16.71
CA MET A 242 -2.46 0.52 15.53
C MET A 242 -1.58 0.49 14.29
N GLY A 243 -2.04 -0.19 13.23
CA GLY A 243 -1.26 -0.38 12.03
C GLY A 243 -2.07 -0.43 10.74
N THR A 244 -1.49 0.10 9.67
CA THR A 244 -2.06 0.07 8.31
C THR A 244 -1.00 -0.25 7.28
N LEU A 245 -1.43 -0.87 6.16
CA LEU A 245 -0.55 -1.15 5.03
C LEU A 245 -0.84 -0.15 3.90
N GLY A 246 0.17 0.55 3.42
CA GLY A 246 0.10 1.46 2.28
C GLY A 246 -0.01 0.72 0.94
N TRP A 247 -1.05 -0.10 0.80
CA TRP A 247 -1.27 -0.98 -0.33
C TRP A 247 -2.76 -1.09 -0.68
N THR A 248 -3.11 -0.86 -1.93
CA THR A 248 -4.51 -0.93 -2.41
C THR A 248 -4.88 -2.29 -3.01
N GLY A 249 -3.94 -3.22 -3.08
CA GLY A 249 -4.13 -4.58 -3.58
C GLY A 249 -4.40 -5.60 -2.47
N ASN A 250 -4.23 -6.86 -2.82
CA ASN A 250 -4.39 -7.97 -1.87
C ASN A 250 -3.40 -7.84 -0.72
N PHE A 251 -3.87 -7.77 0.50
CA PHE A 251 -3.05 -7.67 1.70
C PHE A 251 -3.29 -8.82 2.67
N ARG A 252 -2.37 -9.01 3.59
CA ARG A 252 -2.47 -9.97 4.70
C ARG A 252 -1.82 -9.39 5.95
N PHE A 253 -2.55 -9.40 7.05
CA PHE A 253 -1.99 -9.27 8.39
C PHE A 253 -2.08 -10.62 9.10
N THR A 254 -0.96 -11.13 9.57
CA THR A 254 -0.90 -12.35 10.36
C THR A 254 -0.58 -11.99 11.80
N PHE A 255 -1.44 -12.42 12.71
CA PHE A 255 -1.28 -12.32 14.16
C PHE A 255 -1.09 -13.73 14.68
N GLU A 256 0.13 -14.06 15.09
CA GLU A 256 0.45 -15.40 15.58
C GLU A 256 0.88 -15.34 17.04
N VAL A 257 0.09 -15.98 17.91
CA VAL A 257 0.43 -16.15 19.33
C VAL A 257 1.12 -17.51 19.48
N ASP A 258 2.36 -17.51 19.96
CA ASP A 258 3.14 -18.73 20.14
C ASP A 258 2.76 -19.49 21.43
N ASN A 259 3.39 -20.65 21.63
CA ASN A 259 3.12 -21.56 22.76
C ASN A 259 3.56 -21.01 24.14
N VAL A 260 4.27 -19.89 24.17
CA VAL A 260 4.67 -19.21 25.40
C VAL A 260 4.02 -17.83 25.55
N GLY A 261 3.07 -17.50 24.68
CA GLY A 261 2.25 -16.30 24.76
C GLY A 261 2.82 -15.05 24.07
N ASN A 262 3.88 -15.15 23.28
CA ASN A 262 4.35 -14.00 22.49
C ASN A 262 3.50 -13.82 21.24
N LEU A 263 3.25 -12.57 20.86
CA LEU A 263 2.56 -12.21 19.63
C LEU A 263 3.56 -11.79 18.55
N ARG A 264 3.40 -12.34 17.34
CA ARG A 264 3.97 -11.82 16.10
C ARG A 264 2.90 -11.09 15.30
N VAL A 265 3.26 -9.92 14.78
CA VAL A 265 2.45 -9.15 13.84
C VAL A 265 3.21 -9.04 12.53
N ILE A 266 2.67 -9.61 11.45
CA ILE A 266 3.34 -9.70 10.14
C ILE A 266 2.44 -9.06 9.08
N PRO A 267 2.67 -7.79 8.72
CA PRO A 267 2.00 -7.12 7.62
C PRO A 267 2.67 -7.47 6.29
N ALA A 268 1.88 -7.86 5.29
CA ALA A 268 2.38 -8.30 3.99
C ALA A 268 1.39 -8.07 2.84
N ILE A 269 1.87 -8.15 1.60
CA ILE A 269 1.01 -8.46 0.46
C ILE A 269 0.51 -9.90 0.64
N ASN A 270 -0.77 -10.17 0.31
CA ASN A 270 -1.28 -11.54 0.34
C ASN A 270 -0.59 -12.38 -0.74
N PRO A 271 0.06 -13.50 -0.39
CA PRO A 271 0.75 -14.35 -1.36
C PRO A 271 -0.20 -15.19 -2.23
N TYR A 272 -1.52 -15.08 -2.04
CA TYR A 272 -2.49 -15.80 -2.85
C TYR A 272 -2.29 -15.54 -4.34
N ALA A 273 -2.05 -16.59 -5.12
CA ALA A 273 -1.78 -16.56 -6.55
C ALA A 273 -0.66 -15.56 -6.97
N SER A 274 0.29 -15.30 -6.06
CA SER A 274 1.32 -14.27 -6.21
C SER A 274 2.72 -14.83 -5.89
N ASN A 275 3.01 -16.05 -6.34
CA ASN A 275 4.38 -16.56 -6.37
C ASN A 275 5.18 -15.71 -7.37
N TYR A 276 5.90 -14.72 -6.85
CA TYR A 276 6.52 -13.67 -7.64
C TYR A 276 7.89 -14.11 -8.16
N GLU A 277 8.06 -14.16 -9.49
CA GLU A 277 9.37 -14.40 -10.10
C GLU A 277 10.19 -13.11 -10.07
N LEU A 278 11.32 -13.14 -9.35
CA LEU A 278 12.28 -12.05 -9.29
C LEU A 278 13.53 -12.43 -10.08
N LYS A 279 13.94 -11.57 -11.02
CA LYS A 279 15.17 -11.79 -11.81
C LYS A 279 16.38 -11.20 -11.10
N ALA A 280 17.54 -11.75 -11.43
CA ALA A 280 18.81 -11.21 -10.93
C ALA A 280 18.96 -9.71 -11.23
N GLY A 281 19.33 -8.94 -10.22
CA GLY A 281 19.49 -7.48 -10.30
C GLY A 281 18.21 -6.66 -10.19
N GLU A 282 17.02 -7.29 -10.28
CA GLU A 282 15.76 -6.60 -9.97
C GLU A 282 15.59 -6.46 -8.44
N VAL A 283 14.83 -5.45 -8.02
CA VAL A 283 14.49 -5.21 -6.61
C VAL A 283 13.00 -5.39 -6.44
N PHE A 284 12.60 -6.23 -5.49
CA PHE A 284 11.22 -6.34 -5.04
C PHE A 284 11.05 -5.53 -3.77
N SER A 285 10.30 -4.43 -3.85
CA SER A 285 9.94 -3.61 -2.69
C SER A 285 8.55 -4.00 -2.18
N THR A 286 8.43 -4.22 -0.89
CA THR A 286 7.15 -4.44 -0.21
C THR A 286 6.43 -3.12 0.01
N PRO A 287 5.12 -3.12 0.28
CA PRO A 287 4.39 -1.92 0.69
C PRO A 287 4.90 -1.37 2.02
N GLU A 288 4.74 -0.06 2.21
CA GLU A 288 4.98 0.58 3.50
C GLU A 288 3.94 0.11 4.53
N PHE A 289 4.40 -0.38 5.67
CA PHE A 289 3.59 -0.58 6.85
C PHE A 289 3.78 0.61 7.79
N ILE A 290 2.69 1.25 8.18
CA ILE A 290 2.68 2.44 9.02
C ILE A 290 2.03 2.07 10.34
N PHE A 291 2.71 2.34 11.48
CA PHE A 291 2.18 2.00 12.78
C PHE A 291 2.50 3.03 13.86
N THR A 292 1.71 3.01 14.90
CA THR A 292 1.92 3.75 16.15
C THR A 292 1.64 2.85 17.35
N LEU A 293 2.30 3.12 18.46
CA LEU A 293 1.99 2.55 19.76
C LEU A 293 1.53 3.69 20.68
N SER A 294 0.25 3.68 21.05
CA SER A 294 -0.35 4.65 21.95
C SER A 294 -0.52 4.06 23.34
N TYR A 295 -0.34 4.86 24.36
CA TYR A 295 -0.56 4.51 25.78
C TYR A 295 -1.83 5.12 26.36
N ASN A 296 -2.52 5.95 25.60
CA ASN A 296 -3.71 6.69 26.00
C ASN A 296 -4.93 6.34 25.12
N GLY A 297 -5.03 5.07 24.72
CA GLY A 297 -6.16 4.57 23.93
C GLY A 297 -6.09 4.85 22.44
N THR A 298 -7.16 4.47 21.75
CA THR A 298 -7.24 4.53 20.27
C THR A 298 -7.37 5.95 19.74
N GLY A 299 -7.91 6.89 20.53
CA GLY A 299 -8.03 8.30 20.15
C GLY A 299 -6.68 9.00 19.95
N GLU A 300 -5.68 8.73 20.83
CA GLU A 300 -4.32 9.24 20.61
C GLU A 300 -3.70 8.60 19.36
N GLY A 301 -3.78 7.28 19.23
CA GLY A 301 -3.25 6.58 18.04
C GLY A 301 -3.87 7.07 16.75
N SER A 302 -5.17 7.32 16.72
CA SER A 302 -5.88 7.89 15.58
C SER A 302 -5.36 9.29 15.21
N ARG A 303 -5.17 10.18 16.22
CA ARG A 303 -4.60 11.52 15.97
C ARG A 303 -3.16 11.45 15.43
N ASN A 304 -2.35 10.51 15.91
CA ASN A 304 -0.99 10.29 15.37
C ASN A 304 -1.04 10.01 13.87
N PHE A 305 -1.94 9.14 13.41
CA PHE A 305 -2.14 8.86 11.98
C PHE A 305 -2.66 10.08 11.21
N HIS A 306 -3.61 10.84 11.79
CA HIS A 306 -4.17 12.03 11.14
C HIS A 306 -3.09 13.10 10.93
N GLU A 307 -2.30 13.41 11.95
CA GLU A 307 -1.23 14.42 11.86
C GLU A 307 -0.15 13.99 10.87
N TRP A 308 0.27 12.72 10.92
CA TRP A 308 1.22 12.17 9.96
C TRP A 308 0.69 12.25 8.52
N ALA A 309 -0.57 11.85 8.31
CA ALA A 309 -1.17 11.86 6.97
C ALA A 309 -1.29 13.29 6.41
N ILE A 310 -1.71 14.24 7.23
CA ILE A 310 -1.81 15.67 6.86
C ILE A 310 -0.45 16.23 6.49
N ASN A 311 0.60 15.90 7.25
CA ASN A 311 1.93 16.48 7.07
C ASN A 311 2.72 15.83 5.93
N TYR A 312 2.58 14.49 5.70
CA TYR A 312 3.52 13.75 4.85
C TYR A 312 2.87 12.87 3.77
N SER A 313 1.58 12.58 3.84
CA SER A 313 0.92 11.63 2.91
C SER A 313 -0.04 12.32 1.95
N LEU A 314 -0.83 13.26 2.41
CA LEU A 314 -1.87 13.91 1.63
C LEU A 314 -1.31 15.09 0.82
N LYS A 315 -1.64 15.15 -0.48
CA LYS A 315 -1.39 16.35 -1.28
C LYS A 315 -2.19 17.52 -0.66
N ASP A 316 -1.52 18.64 -0.43
CA ASP A 316 -2.13 19.84 0.17
C ASP A 316 -2.88 19.53 1.49
N GLY A 317 -2.29 18.65 2.34
CA GLY A 317 -2.91 18.12 3.56
C GLY A 317 -3.40 19.20 4.53
N GLN A 318 -2.70 20.34 4.59
CA GLN A 318 -3.03 21.49 5.45
C GLN A 318 -4.18 22.36 4.90
N ASN A 319 -4.60 22.18 3.63
CA ASN A 319 -5.65 22.97 3.04
C ASN A 319 -7.04 22.45 3.41
N ASN A 320 -8.02 23.36 3.45
CA ASN A 320 -9.42 22.98 3.66
C ASN A 320 -9.90 22.06 2.54
N ARG A 321 -10.67 21.05 2.90
CA ARG A 321 -11.36 20.19 1.94
C ARG A 321 -12.65 20.83 1.49
N MET A 322 -12.91 20.76 0.18
CA MET A 322 -14.13 21.28 -0.42
C MET A 322 -15.32 20.38 -0.10
N THR A 323 -16.46 20.96 0.18
CA THR A 323 -17.73 20.25 0.20
C THR A 323 -18.17 19.92 -1.23
N LEU A 324 -18.83 18.76 -1.43
CA LEU A 324 -19.12 18.23 -2.75
C LEU A 324 -20.58 17.76 -2.84
N LEU A 325 -21.28 18.17 -3.92
CA LEU A 325 -22.57 17.62 -4.31
C LEU A 325 -22.37 16.72 -5.54
N ASN A 326 -22.68 15.44 -5.38
CA ASN A 326 -22.69 14.44 -6.46
C ASN A 326 -24.12 14.29 -6.99
N ASN A 327 -24.32 14.26 -8.32
CA ASN A 327 -25.65 14.11 -8.90
C ASN A 327 -26.22 12.69 -8.85
N TRP A 328 -25.41 11.66 -8.53
CA TRP A 328 -25.79 10.26 -8.70
C TRP A 328 -27.12 9.89 -8.02
N GLU A 329 -27.28 10.18 -6.74
CA GLU A 329 -28.49 9.82 -6.01
C GLU A 329 -29.73 10.58 -6.46
N ASN A 330 -29.56 11.76 -7.06
CA ASN A 330 -30.66 12.55 -7.61
C ASN A 330 -31.08 12.06 -8.99
N THR A 331 -30.14 11.83 -9.91
CA THR A 331 -30.48 11.61 -11.34
C THR A 331 -30.11 10.23 -11.86
N LYS A 332 -29.14 9.56 -11.24
CA LYS A 332 -28.48 8.37 -11.79
C LYS A 332 -28.11 8.62 -13.27
N PHE A 333 -28.47 7.73 -14.17
CA PHE A 333 -28.20 7.88 -15.60
C PHE A 333 -29.17 8.87 -16.34
N ASN A 334 -30.19 9.37 -15.66
CA ASN A 334 -31.24 10.18 -16.30
C ASN A 334 -30.98 11.69 -16.09
N PHE A 335 -30.07 12.23 -16.87
CA PHE A 335 -29.75 13.67 -16.88
C PHE A 335 -29.45 14.17 -18.29
N ASN A 336 -29.52 15.50 -18.44
CA ASN A 336 -29.05 16.26 -19.57
C ASN A 336 -28.35 17.54 -19.07
N GLU A 337 -27.84 18.35 -19.99
CA GLU A 337 -27.11 19.58 -19.67
C GLU A 337 -27.94 20.55 -18.82
N GLU A 338 -29.25 20.74 -19.14
CA GLU A 338 -30.15 21.64 -18.43
C GLU A 338 -30.35 21.23 -16.96
N ILE A 339 -30.56 19.94 -16.70
CA ILE A 339 -30.71 19.38 -15.35
C ILE A 339 -29.44 19.63 -14.54
N LEU A 340 -28.25 19.34 -15.13
CA LEU A 340 -26.98 19.53 -14.44
C LEU A 340 -26.71 20.98 -14.10
N VAL A 341 -26.97 21.92 -15.02
CA VAL A 341 -26.83 23.36 -14.79
C VAL A 341 -27.76 23.85 -13.67
N LYS A 342 -28.97 23.32 -13.59
CA LYS A 342 -29.88 23.61 -12.47
C LYS A 342 -29.29 23.12 -11.14
N LEU A 343 -28.82 21.88 -11.07
CA LEU A 343 -28.22 21.30 -9.87
C LEU A 343 -26.96 22.08 -9.42
N MET A 344 -26.13 22.59 -10.34
CA MET A 344 -24.97 23.44 -10.00
C MET A 344 -25.39 24.74 -9.28
N LYS A 345 -26.48 25.38 -9.73
CA LYS A 345 -27.02 26.59 -9.07
C LYS A 345 -27.59 26.26 -7.69
N GLU A 346 -28.26 25.12 -7.56
CA GLU A 346 -28.78 24.64 -6.27
C GLU A 346 -27.66 24.29 -5.31
N ALA A 347 -26.58 23.64 -5.79
CA ALA A 347 -25.38 23.36 -5.00
C ALA A 347 -24.78 24.65 -4.42
N LYS A 348 -24.65 25.71 -5.23
CA LYS A 348 -24.18 27.01 -4.76
C LYS A 348 -25.12 27.64 -3.74
N TYR A 349 -26.41 27.57 -3.96
CA TYR A 349 -27.42 28.08 -3.02
C TYR A 349 -27.31 27.38 -1.64
N LEU A 350 -26.98 26.09 -1.62
CA LEU A 350 -26.74 25.30 -0.42
C LEU A 350 -25.37 25.56 0.22
N GLY A 351 -24.50 26.36 -0.39
CA GLY A 351 -23.16 26.66 0.13
C GLY A 351 -22.12 25.57 -0.20
N VAL A 352 -22.40 24.69 -1.17
CA VAL A 352 -21.46 23.63 -1.60
C VAL A 352 -20.38 24.24 -2.50
N ASP A 353 -19.13 23.77 -2.34
CA ASP A 353 -17.97 24.30 -3.07
C ASP A 353 -17.81 23.69 -4.47
N MET A 354 -18.23 22.43 -4.65
CA MET A 354 -17.99 21.64 -5.86
C MET A 354 -19.22 20.85 -6.28
N PHE A 355 -19.48 20.84 -7.58
CA PHE A 355 -20.43 19.92 -8.21
C PHE A 355 -19.67 18.80 -8.92
N LEU A 356 -20.04 17.54 -8.68
CA LEU A 356 -19.46 16.37 -9.32
C LEU A 356 -20.47 15.69 -10.25
N LEU A 357 -20.11 15.59 -11.53
CA LEU A 357 -20.82 14.79 -12.53
C LEU A 357 -20.42 13.32 -12.39
N ASP A 358 -21.35 12.47 -11.99
CA ASP A 358 -21.15 11.03 -11.83
C ASP A 358 -21.35 10.24 -13.15
N ASP A 359 -21.46 8.92 -13.07
CA ASP A 359 -21.55 7.97 -14.19
C ASP A 359 -22.66 8.31 -15.21
N GLY A 360 -22.43 8.03 -16.48
CA GLY A 360 -23.44 8.13 -17.55
C GLY A 360 -23.24 9.29 -18.53
N TRP A 361 -22.11 9.99 -18.50
CA TRP A 361 -21.80 11.13 -19.35
C TRP A 361 -21.11 10.77 -20.68
N PHE A 362 -20.75 9.51 -20.91
CA PHE A 362 -19.87 9.05 -21.98
C PHE A 362 -20.49 7.95 -22.85
N GLY A 363 -19.81 7.63 -23.97
CA GLY A 363 -20.14 6.59 -24.93
C GLY A 363 -21.12 7.05 -26.00
N ASN A 364 -20.71 6.99 -27.27
CA ASN A 364 -21.58 7.31 -28.42
C ASN A 364 -21.99 6.05 -29.19
N LYS A 365 -21.04 5.16 -29.53
CA LYS A 365 -21.37 3.87 -30.17
C LYS A 365 -22.18 2.96 -29.24
N TYR A 366 -21.81 2.92 -27.98
CA TYR A 366 -22.47 2.19 -26.90
C TYR A 366 -22.81 3.15 -25.75
N PRO A 367 -23.93 3.93 -25.86
CA PRO A 367 -24.25 4.96 -24.87
C PRO A 367 -24.39 4.41 -23.45
N ARG A 368 -23.77 5.07 -22.49
CA ARG A 368 -23.83 4.75 -21.07
C ARG A 368 -25.20 5.14 -20.47
N LYS A 369 -26.24 4.35 -20.77
CA LYS A 369 -27.62 4.54 -20.24
C LYS A 369 -27.90 3.66 -19.01
N ASN A 370 -27.01 2.73 -18.72
CA ASN A 370 -27.00 1.83 -17.57
C ASN A 370 -25.60 1.19 -17.45
N ASP A 371 -25.41 0.29 -16.50
CA ASP A 371 -24.13 -0.37 -16.21
C ASP A 371 -23.73 -1.50 -17.19
N ARG A 372 -24.48 -1.73 -18.28
CA ARG A 372 -24.27 -2.86 -19.20
C ARG A 372 -23.46 -2.51 -20.46
N ALA A 373 -23.20 -1.24 -20.70
CA ALA A 373 -22.53 -0.78 -21.91
C ALA A 373 -21.73 0.52 -21.69
N GLY A 374 -20.80 0.81 -22.58
CA GLY A 374 -20.11 2.09 -22.70
C GLY A 374 -18.87 2.24 -21.82
N LEU A 375 -18.71 1.45 -20.76
CA LEU A 375 -17.54 1.56 -19.89
C LEU A 375 -16.27 1.17 -20.65
N GLY A 376 -15.31 2.08 -20.72
CA GLY A 376 -14.12 2.04 -21.56
C GLY A 376 -14.15 3.04 -22.72
N ASP A 377 -15.31 3.62 -23.09
CA ASP A 377 -15.45 4.60 -24.16
C ASP A 377 -15.69 6.00 -23.55
N TRP A 378 -14.61 6.76 -23.32
CA TRP A 378 -14.65 8.02 -22.55
C TRP A 378 -14.94 9.27 -23.39
N ASP A 379 -15.56 9.10 -24.55
CA ASP A 379 -16.05 10.19 -25.37
C ASP A 379 -17.43 10.68 -24.89
N VAL A 380 -17.60 11.99 -24.77
CA VAL A 380 -18.82 12.62 -24.24
C VAL A 380 -20.03 12.22 -25.09
N THR A 381 -21.10 11.76 -24.43
CA THR A 381 -22.36 11.41 -25.13
C THR A 381 -23.09 12.67 -25.64
N GLN A 382 -23.16 12.80 -26.96
CA GLN A 382 -23.73 13.99 -27.62
C GLN A 382 -25.24 14.16 -27.36
N ASP A 383 -25.95 13.05 -27.20
CA ASP A 383 -27.42 13.07 -26.93
C ASP A 383 -27.76 13.79 -25.61
N LYS A 384 -26.95 13.65 -24.58
CA LYS A 384 -27.19 14.24 -23.26
C LYS A 384 -26.49 15.57 -23.07
N LEU A 385 -25.27 15.70 -23.61
CA LEU A 385 -24.35 16.78 -23.35
C LEU A 385 -23.83 17.38 -24.67
N PRO A 386 -24.70 18.02 -25.47
CA PRO A 386 -24.31 18.56 -26.77
C PRO A 386 -23.22 19.66 -26.68
N GLY A 387 -23.15 20.37 -25.57
CA GLY A 387 -22.10 21.37 -25.30
C GLY A 387 -20.78 20.78 -24.78
N GLY A 388 -20.76 19.48 -24.48
CA GLY A 388 -19.60 18.78 -23.94
C GLY A 388 -19.25 19.16 -22.48
N ILE A 389 -18.14 18.60 -21.98
CA ILE A 389 -17.66 18.87 -20.61
C ILE A 389 -17.26 20.36 -20.45
N SER A 390 -16.68 20.98 -21.46
CA SER A 390 -16.30 22.39 -21.41
C SER A 390 -17.47 23.34 -21.15
N ALA A 391 -18.66 23.05 -21.69
CA ALA A 391 -19.86 23.83 -21.41
C ALA A 391 -20.32 23.68 -19.96
N LEU A 392 -20.21 22.45 -19.40
CA LEU A 392 -20.51 22.20 -17.99
C LEU A 392 -19.53 22.88 -17.05
N VAL A 393 -18.23 22.86 -17.35
CA VAL A 393 -17.21 23.60 -16.60
C VAL A 393 -17.54 25.09 -16.53
N LYS A 394 -17.83 25.73 -17.69
CA LYS A 394 -18.24 27.14 -17.76
C LYS A 394 -19.53 27.41 -16.97
N SER A 395 -20.46 26.47 -17.00
CA SER A 395 -21.73 26.59 -16.26
C SER A 395 -21.52 26.50 -14.75
N ALA A 396 -20.61 25.65 -14.30
CA ALA A 396 -20.21 25.52 -12.90
C ALA A 396 -19.51 26.81 -12.41
N GLU A 397 -18.57 27.33 -13.19
CA GLU A 397 -17.90 28.60 -12.92
C GLU A 397 -18.90 29.76 -12.80
N LYS A 398 -19.84 29.85 -13.75
CA LYS A 398 -20.92 30.85 -13.73
C LYS A 398 -21.83 30.69 -12.50
N ALA A 399 -22.07 29.47 -12.06
CA ALA A 399 -22.83 29.19 -10.85
C ALA A 399 -22.03 29.48 -9.57
N GLY A 400 -20.70 29.59 -9.65
CA GLY A 400 -19.79 29.84 -8.52
C GLY A 400 -19.41 28.58 -7.74
N VAL A 401 -19.38 27.43 -8.42
CA VAL A 401 -18.90 26.15 -7.87
C VAL A 401 -17.77 25.59 -8.75
N LYS A 402 -16.88 24.78 -8.16
CA LYS A 402 -15.91 23.97 -8.92
C LYS A 402 -16.61 22.82 -9.64
N PHE A 403 -15.96 22.27 -10.68
CA PHE A 403 -16.47 21.12 -11.42
C PHE A 403 -15.58 19.91 -11.22
N GLY A 404 -16.17 18.78 -10.84
CA GLY A 404 -15.54 17.47 -10.78
C GLY A 404 -16.23 16.47 -11.70
N ILE A 405 -15.53 15.39 -12.06
CA ILE A 405 -16.05 14.36 -12.97
C ILE A 405 -15.70 12.95 -12.47
N TRP A 406 -16.62 12.02 -12.64
CA TRP A 406 -16.46 10.62 -12.33
C TRP A 406 -15.80 9.87 -13.50
N ILE A 407 -14.88 8.97 -13.17
CA ILE A 407 -14.31 7.99 -14.08
C ILE A 407 -14.15 6.63 -13.40
N GLU A 408 -14.20 5.55 -14.19
CA GLU A 408 -13.89 4.18 -13.75
C GLU A 408 -12.94 3.52 -14.79
N PRO A 409 -11.71 4.06 -14.95
CA PRO A 409 -10.88 3.74 -16.10
C PRO A 409 -10.15 2.39 -15.99
N GLU A 410 -10.28 1.70 -14.86
CA GLU A 410 -9.78 0.35 -14.65
C GLU A 410 -10.73 -0.73 -15.18
N MET A 411 -11.94 -0.35 -15.61
CA MET A 411 -13.00 -1.28 -15.97
C MET A 411 -13.42 -1.14 -17.42
N VAL A 412 -13.98 -2.22 -17.98
CA VAL A 412 -14.48 -2.25 -19.35
C VAL A 412 -15.75 -3.11 -19.44
N ASN A 413 -16.76 -2.62 -20.18
CA ASN A 413 -17.88 -3.47 -20.56
C ASN A 413 -17.58 -4.26 -21.85
N PRO A 414 -18.10 -5.48 -22.01
CA PRO A 414 -18.06 -6.18 -23.29
C PRO A 414 -18.70 -5.38 -24.44
N LYS A 415 -19.73 -4.58 -24.13
CA LYS A 415 -20.35 -3.62 -25.07
C LYS A 415 -19.65 -2.27 -24.95
N SER A 416 -18.44 -2.17 -25.49
CA SER A 416 -17.67 -0.94 -25.68
C SER A 416 -16.80 -1.03 -26.93
N ALA A 417 -16.48 0.09 -27.53
CA ALA A 417 -15.56 0.15 -28.67
C ALA A 417 -14.13 -0.24 -28.24
N LEU A 418 -13.77 0.06 -27.00
CA LEU A 418 -12.49 -0.37 -26.42
C LEU A 418 -12.38 -1.90 -26.40
N PHE A 419 -13.36 -2.59 -25.89
CA PHE A 419 -13.30 -4.06 -25.79
C PHE A 419 -13.33 -4.75 -27.16
N GLU A 420 -14.07 -4.21 -28.14
CA GLU A 420 -14.04 -4.72 -29.51
C GLU A 420 -12.63 -4.62 -30.10
N LYS A 421 -11.94 -3.52 -29.85
CA LYS A 421 -10.59 -3.25 -30.39
C LYS A 421 -9.50 -4.01 -29.63
N HIS A 422 -9.62 -4.13 -28.32
CA HIS A 422 -8.62 -4.67 -27.42
C HIS A 422 -9.20 -5.67 -26.40
N PRO A 423 -9.78 -6.80 -26.85
CA PRO A 423 -10.32 -7.82 -25.95
C PRO A 423 -9.23 -8.53 -25.12
N ASP A 424 -7.97 -8.40 -25.52
CA ASP A 424 -6.75 -8.91 -24.87
C ASP A 424 -6.28 -8.03 -23.69
N TRP A 425 -6.86 -6.83 -23.52
CA TRP A 425 -6.53 -5.94 -22.40
C TRP A 425 -7.31 -6.25 -21.12
N ALA A 426 -8.33 -7.07 -21.21
CA ALA A 426 -9.10 -7.48 -20.03
C ALA A 426 -8.50 -8.71 -19.35
N ILE A 427 -8.49 -8.69 -18.02
CA ILE A 427 -8.17 -9.84 -17.18
C ILE A 427 -9.31 -10.84 -17.31
N LYS A 428 -9.06 -12.00 -17.96
CA LYS A 428 -10.05 -13.04 -18.22
C LYS A 428 -9.40 -14.39 -18.49
N LEU A 429 -10.09 -15.47 -18.11
CA LEU A 429 -9.61 -16.82 -18.32
C LEU A 429 -9.65 -17.22 -19.81
N PRO A 430 -8.60 -17.89 -20.36
CA PRO A 430 -8.54 -18.23 -21.79
C PRO A 430 -9.47 -19.39 -22.16
N ASN A 431 -9.68 -20.35 -21.27
CA ASN A 431 -10.31 -21.65 -21.56
C ASN A 431 -11.55 -21.92 -20.70
N ARG A 432 -12.18 -20.89 -20.16
CA ARG A 432 -13.36 -21.00 -19.30
C ARG A 432 -14.36 -19.91 -19.65
N GLU A 433 -15.61 -20.13 -19.29
CA GLU A 433 -16.64 -19.08 -19.34
C GLU A 433 -16.21 -17.90 -18.47
N THR A 434 -16.35 -16.70 -19.04
CA THR A 434 -15.99 -15.45 -18.35
C THR A 434 -17.08 -15.07 -17.34
N TYR A 435 -16.70 -14.88 -16.10
CA TYR A 435 -17.58 -14.33 -15.06
C TYR A 435 -17.51 -12.81 -15.07
N TYR A 436 -18.65 -12.16 -15.18
CA TYR A 436 -18.79 -10.70 -15.19
C TYR A 436 -19.35 -10.20 -13.87
N TYR A 437 -18.54 -9.48 -13.11
CA TYR A 437 -19.04 -8.77 -11.93
C TYR A 437 -19.62 -7.42 -12.36
N ARG A 438 -20.89 -7.12 -12.03
CA ARG A 438 -21.58 -5.90 -12.48
C ARG A 438 -21.51 -5.64 -14.00
N ASN A 439 -21.59 -6.69 -14.81
CA ASN A 439 -21.53 -6.64 -16.29
C ASN A 439 -20.20 -6.09 -16.86
N GLN A 440 -19.13 -6.08 -16.08
CA GLN A 440 -17.85 -5.51 -16.50
C GLN A 440 -16.67 -6.45 -16.20
N LEU A 441 -15.53 -6.16 -16.78
CA LEU A 441 -14.23 -6.79 -16.56
C LEU A 441 -13.22 -5.75 -16.10
N VAL A 442 -12.17 -6.23 -15.45
CA VAL A 442 -11.04 -5.41 -15.05
C VAL A 442 -10.03 -5.35 -16.20
N LEU A 443 -9.57 -4.16 -16.56
CA LEU A 443 -8.46 -3.94 -17.48
C LEU A 443 -7.13 -4.31 -16.80
N ASP A 444 -6.24 -4.93 -17.54
CA ASP A 444 -4.94 -5.37 -17.04
C ASP A 444 -3.93 -4.23 -16.95
N LEU A 445 -3.93 -3.50 -15.83
CA LEU A 445 -2.96 -2.41 -15.61
C LEU A 445 -1.52 -2.90 -15.37
N SER A 446 -1.28 -4.19 -15.29
CA SER A 446 0.09 -4.72 -15.34
C SER A 446 0.70 -4.59 -16.75
N ASN A 447 -0.14 -4.38 -17.79
CA ASN A 447 0.27 -4.14 -19.16
C ASN A 447 0.54 -2.63 -19.39
N PRO A 448 1.77 -2.22 -19.77
CA PRO A 448 2.09 -0.81 -20.03
C PRO A 448 1.20 -0.10 -21.06
N LYS A 449 0.69 -0.82 -22.08
CA LYS A 449 -0.24 -0.25 -23.06
C LYS A 449 -1.58 0.14 -22.43
N VAL A 450 -2.05 -0.63 -21.46
CA VAL A 450 -3.27 -0.32 -20.70
C VAL A 450 -3.02 0.87 -19.76
N GLN A 451 -1.84 0.93 -19.13
CA GLN A 451 -1.44 2.11 -18.33
C GLN A 451 -1.44 3.39 -19.18
N ASP A 452 -0.88 3.33 -20.40
CA ASP A 452 -0.88 4.47 -21.33
C ASP A 452 -2.30 4.89 -21.71
N TYR A 453 -3.16 3.93 -22.00
CA TYR A 453 -4.57 4.21 -22.29
C TYR A 453 -5.26 4.92 -21.12
N VAL A 454 -5.15 4.38 -19.90
CA VAL A 454 -5.78 4.97 -18.70
C VAL A 454 -5.21 6.37 -18.39
N TYR A 455 -3.89 6.55 -18.52
CA TYR A 455 -3.28 7.87 -18.41
C TYR A 455 -3.85 8.87 -19.42
N ASN A 456 -3.97 8.46 -20.70
CA ASN A 456 -4.46 9.31 -21.77
C ASN A 456 -5.94 9.68 -21.62
N VAL A 457 -6.76 8.84 -20.97
CA VAL A 457 -8.15 9.19 -20.61
C VAL A 457 -8.17 10.42 -19.69
N VAL A 458 -7.37 10.40 -18.63
CA VAL A 458 -7.31 11.51 -17.67
C VAL A 458 -6.68 12.76 -18.31
N ALA A 459 -5.56 12.57 -19.00
CA ALA A 459 -4.85 13.66 -19.69
C ALA A 459 -5.76 14.36 -20.70
N GLY A 460 -6.44 13.59 -21.57
CA GLY A 460 -7.37 14.15 -22.55
C GLY A 460 -8.52 14.94 -21.93
N ILE A 461 -9.12 14.43 -20.85
CA ILE A 461 -10.18 15.18 -20.15
C ILE A 461 -9.66 16.52 -19.61
N LEU A 462 -8.46 16.55 -19.02
CA LEU A 462 -7.86 17.77 -18.46
C LEU A 462 -7.42 18.77 -19.53
N GLU A 463 -6.80 18.28 -20.61
CA GLU A 463 -6.28 19.13 -21.70
C GLU A 463 -7.43 19.75 -22.51
N GLU A 464 -8.47 18.99 -22.79
CA GLU A 464 -9.64 19.46 -23.55
C GLU A 464 -10.58 20.33 -22.71
N ASN A 465 -10.58 20.18 -21.38
CA ASN A 465 -11.50 20.85 -20.47
C ASN A 465 -10.78 21.53 -19.28
N PRO A 466 -10.00 22.59 -19.53
CA PRO A 466 -9.40 23.36 -18.46
C PRO A 466 -10.47 23.83 -17.46
N GLY A 467 -10.24 23.58 -16.17
CA GLY A 467 -11.20 23.91 -15.10
C GLY A 467 -11.87 22.67 -14.49
N VAL A 468 -11.67 21.46 -15.00
CA VAL A 468 -11.92 20.23 -14.26
C VAL A 468 -11.00 20.21 -13.05
N ALA A 469 -11.58 20.28 -11.84
CA ALA A 469 -10.83 20.46 -10.58
C ALA A 469 -10.70 19.16 -9.77
N PHE A 470 -11.45 18.12 -10.13
CA PHE A 470 -11.51 16.90 -9.34
C PHE A 470 -11.94 15.70 -10.17
N PHE A 471 -11.32 14.55 -9.90
CA PHE A 471 -11.77 13.25 -10.39
C PHE A 471 -12.26 12.39 -9.24
N LYS A 472 -13.47 11.84 -9.37
CA LYS A 472 -13.89 10.67 -8.61
C LYS A 472 -13.47 9.44 -9.41
N TRP A 473 -12.39 8.80 -8.98
CA TRP A 473 -11.92 7.54 -9.56
C TRP A 473 -12.61 6.38 -8.86
N ASP A 474 -13.53 5.74 -9.55
CA ASP A 474 -14.29 4.60 -9.03
C ASP A 474 -13.64 3.27 -9.42
N CYS A 475 -13.96 2.21 -8.68
CA CYS A 475 -13.46 0.86 -8.92
C CYS A 475 -14.50 -0.15 -8.42
N ASN A 476 -15.41 -0.58 -9.31
CA ASN A 476 -16.59 -1.34 -8.90
C ASN A 476 -16.50 -2.86 -9.13
N SER A 477 -15.43 -3.37 -9.73
CA SER A 477 -15.27 -4.80 -9.95
C SER A 477 -13.99 -5.34 -9.31
N PRO A 478 -14.07 -6.41 -8.50
CA PRO A 478 -12.90 -7.18 -8.11
C PRO A 478 -12.37 -7.99 -9.32
N ILE A 479 -11.14 -8.48 -9.21
CA ILE A 479 -10.59 -9.43 -10.17
C ILE A 479 -11.18 -10.81 -9.89
N THR A 480 -12.15 -11.23 -10.71
CA THR A 480 -12.87 -12.50 -10.59
C THR A 480 -12.37 -13.59 -11.54
N ASN A 481 -11.56 -13.22 -12.53
CA ASN A 481 -10.96 -14.14 -13.50
C ASN A 481 -9.44 -13.95 -13.45
N ILE A 482 -8.72 -14.88 -12.83
CA ILE A 482 -7.29 -14.71 -12.52
C ILE A 482 -6.43 -15.16 -13.70
N TYR A 483 -6.36 -14.36 -14.76
CA TYR A 483 -5.42 -14.61 -15.86
C TYR A 483 -5.18 -13.34 -16.68
N SER A 484 -3.91 -12.98 -16.82
CA SER A 484 -3.45 -11.91 -17.69
C SER A 484 -2.89 -12.48 -19.00
N PRO A 485 -3.45 -12.14 -20.16
CA PRO A 485 -2.85 -12.50 -21.44
C PRO A 485 -1.43 -11.92 -21.64
N TYR A 486 -1.12 -10.82 -20.96
CA TYR A 486 0.19 -10.16 -21.01
C TYR A 486 1.29 -11.01 -20.33
N TRP A 487 1.00 -11.60 -19.16
CA TRP A 487 1.99 -12.34 -18.37
C TRP A 487 2.22 -13.78 -18.86
N LYS A 488 1.35 -14.33 -19.71
CA LYS A 488 1.47 -15.71 -20.21
C LYS A 488 1.65 -16.72 -19.05
N GLU A 489 2.80 -17.39 -19.00
CA GLU A 489 3.13 -18.36 -17.95
C GLU A 489 3.51 -17.72 -16.60
N LYS A 490 3.76 -16.41 -16.55
CA LYS A 490 4.18 -15.71 -15.33
C LYS A 490 3.00 -15.10 -14.56
N GLN A 491 1.94 -15.87 -14.37
CA GLN A 491 0.70 -15.38 -13.75
C GLN A 491 0.85 -14.93 -12.29
N GLY A 492 1.88 -15.38 -11.58
CA GLY A 492 2.21 -14.92 -10.21
C GLY A 492 2.53 -13.42 -10.12
N GLN A 493 2.80 -12.75 -11.24
CA GLN A 493 3.05 -11.30 -11.29
C GLN A 493 1.76 -10.48 -11.26
N LEU A 494 0.62 -11.03 -11.72
CA LEU A 494 -0.59 -10.28 -12.04
C LEU A 494 -1.07 -9.35 -10.92
N TYR A 495 -1.34 -9.87 -9.74
CA TYR A 495 -1.93 -9.07 -8.66
C TYR A 495 -1.03 -7.93 -8.19
N ILE A 496 0.27 -8.17 -8.15
CA ILE A 496 1.26 -7.19 -7.68
C ILE A 496 1.49 -6.13 -8.75
N GLU A 497 1.76 -6.56 -9.98
CA GLU A 497 2.06 -5.65 -11.07
C GLU A 497 0.83 -4.83 -11.52
N HIS A 498 -0.39 -5.35 -11.35
CA HIS A 498 -1.62 -4.59 -11.55
C HIS A 498 -1.67 -3.36 -10.64
N VAL A 499 -1.43 -3.52 -9.35
CA VAL A 499 -1.40 -2.40 -8.39
C VAL A 499 -0.25 -1.43 -8.66
N ARG A 500 0.95 -1.95 -8.96
CA ARG A 500 2.10 -1.12 -9.37
C ARG A 500 1.78 -0.31 -10.62
N GLY A 501 1.04 -0.90 -11.56
CA GLY A 501 0.55 -0.22 -12.76
C GLY A 501 -0.39 0.94 -12.46
N ILE A 502 -1.34 0.76 -11.53
CA ILE A 502 -2.20 1.84 -11.04
C ILE A 502 -1.35 2.97 -10.45
N TYR A 503 -0.40 2.64 -9.57
CA TYR A 503 0.48 3.63 -8.95
C TYR A 503 1.35 4.37 -9.97
N ASN A 504 1.82 3.69 -11.02
CA ASN A 504 2.55 4.34 -12.11
C ASN A 504 1.68 5.35 -12.86
N VAL A 505 0.44 5.01 -13.18
CA VAL A 505 -0.52 5.94 -13.81
C VAL A 505 -0.76 7.16 -12.93
N LEU A 506 -1.05 6.96 -11.63
CA LEU A 506 -1.29 8.04 -10.68
C LEU A 506 -0.06 8.94 -10.49
N LYS A 507 1.15 8.38 -10.43
CA LYS A 507 2.40 9.15 -10.37
C LYS A 507 2.60 10.00 -11.63
N ARG A 508 2.29 9.47 -12.80
CA ARG A 508 2.38 10.23 -14.08
C ARG A 508 1.38 11.37 -14.11
N ILE A 509 0.14 11.15 -13.67
CA ILE A 509 -0.89 12.20 -13.56
C ILE A 509 -0.41 13.27 -12.58
N LYS A 510 -0.01 12.91 -11.36
CA LYS A 510 0.46 13.86 -10.33
C LYS A 510 1.67 14.70 -10.78
N LYS A 511 2.53 14.13 -11.63
CA LYS A 511 3.72 14.83 -12.13
C LYS A 511 3.38 15.90 -13.18
N ASN A 512 2.35 15.67 -13.99
CA ASN A 512 2.04 16.49 -15.16
C ASN A 512 0.90 17.49 -14.92
N TYR A 513 0.07 17.23 -13.90
CA TYR A 513 -1.11 18.02 -13.49
C TYR A 513 -1.11 18.23 -11.98
#